data_f28603b2d136d16a6aa65dd8e52bd3e9
#
_entry.id   f28603b2d136d16a6aa65dd8e52bd3e9
#
_cell.length_a   1.000
_cell.length_b   1.000
_cell.length_c   1.000
_cell.angle_alpha   90.00
_cell.angle_beta   90.00
_cell.angle_gamma   90.00
#
_symmetry.space_group_name_H-M   'P 1'
#
loop_
_entity.id
_entity.type
_entity.pdbx_description
1 polymer ?
#
loop_
_entity_poly.entity_id
_entity_poly.type
_entity_poly.pdbx_seq_one_letter_code
_entity_poly.pdbx_strand_id
1 'polypeptide(L)'
;VLKQNTKLRIAVNCWVLRNKKPDGIGYYTINTISRIIRSHPEVDFLLLCDKNFTESYFDFPNTSKYYIFPALRHPVLYVLYMELILPFFLKKHKPDVFLSPDGFLSLISSCPQIPVIHDINFEHYPKDLKLKNRLYYRFFFKRFARKADRIVTVSAFSKQDIVNWYKIDPNKIDIVYNSFNAQFHPLDKVTIDAVRNKWSNGKQYFFFVGSMHPRKNIKRLIVAFNLFKQQTHSDCCLLLAGSILWDQSELENVYNNSSYKTAIIFTGRVSDSELVDLLGGALALSFVPIFEGFGVPIIEAMQSGVPVICSNVTSMPEVAGDAALLVDPLNELDIAGAMQKIYTDMALQQKLIQLGNIQKEKFSWDNSADMLWQTLIKVITQ
;
A
#
# COMPACT_ATOMS: atom_id res chain seq x y z
N VAL A 1 24.16 27.28 1.74
CA VAL A 1 23.99 28.63 1.15
C VAL A 1 22.96 28.48 0.04
N LEU A 2 21.72 28.86 0.30
CA LEU A 2 20.65 28.90 -0.71
C LEU A 2 21.13 29.85 -1.83
N LYS A 3 21.12 29.36 -3.07
CA LYS A 3 21.39 30.20 -4.25
C LYS A 3 20.39 31.37 -4.23
N GLN A 4 20.87 32.56 -3.95
CA GLN A 4 20.05 33.76 -4.02
C GLN A 4 19.46 33.88 -5.44
N ASN A 5 18.12 33.95 -5.53
CA ASN A 5 17.31 34.25 -6.72
C ASN A 5 16.98 33.13 -7.75
N THR A 6 17.11 31.85 -7.48
CA THR A 6 16.50 30.83 -8.35
C THR A 6 15.39 30.11 -7.60
N LYS A 7 14.18 30.09 -8.20
CA LYS A 7 13.03 29.34 -7.70
C LYS A 7 13.41 27.85 -7.56
N LEU A 8 13.08 27.25 -6.40
CA LEU A 8 13.34 25.83 -6.13
C LEU A 8 12.58 24.97 -7.14
N ARG A 9 13.23 23.94 -7.67
CA ARG A 9 12.66 22.99 -8.64
C ARG A 9 12.74 21.55 -8.18
N ILE A 10 11.61 20.86 -8.17
CA ILE A 10 11.52 19.46 -7.80
C ILE A 10 10.99 18.67 -8.98
N ALA A 11 11.75 17.68 -9.46
CA ALA A 11 11.26 16.74 -10.47
C ALA A 11 10.63 15.55 -9.77
N VAL A 12 9.43 15.13 -10.20
CA VAL A 12 8.68 14.03 -9.61
C VAL A 12 8.34 13.00 -10.66
N ASN A 13 8.67 11.75 -10.40
CA ASN A 13 8.23 10.62 -11.23
C ASN A 13 6.77 10.29 -10.95
N CYS A 14 5.89 10.55 -11.91
CA CYS A 14 4.46 10.26 -11.84
C CYS A 14 4.05 9.04 -12.67
N TRP A 15 5.03 8.25 -13.10
CA TRP A 15 4.77 7.09 -13.96
C TRP A 15 3.84 6.04 -13.34
N VAL A 16 3.87 5.87 -12.03
CA VAL A 16 2.96 4.97 -11.29
C VAL A 16 1.49 5.29 -11.56
N LEU A 17 1.16 6.53 -11.91
CA LEU A 17 -0.20 7.01 -12.16
C LEU A 17 -0.71 6.79 -13.60
N ARG A 18 -0.04 5.96 -14.38
CA ARG A 18 -0.44 5.62 -15.76
C ARG A 18 -1.78 4.88 -15.88
N ASN A 19 -2.23 4.24 -14.80
CA ASN A 19 -3.49 3.52 -14.75
C ASN A 19 -4.60 4.46 -14.26
N LYS A 20 -5.76 4.42 -14.91
CA LYS A 20 -6.94 5.21 -14.52
C LYS A 20 -7.40 4.98 -13.06
N LYS A 21 -7.17 3.78 -12.52
CA LYS A 21 -7.38 3.47 -11.11
C LYS A 21 -6.03 3.25 -10.44
N PRO A 22 -5.60 4.17 -9.56
CA PRO A 22 -4.36 4.03 -8.81
C PRO A 22 -4.36 2.77 -7.94
N ASP A 23 -3.19 2.19 -7.75
CA ASP A 23 -2.91 1.20 -6.70
C ASP A 23 -2.42 1.90 -5.40
N GLY A 24 -1.99 1.14 -4.41
CA GLY A 24 -1.51 1.72 -3.15
C GLY A 24 -0.37 2.72 -3.32
N ILE A 25 0.58 2.47 -4.24
CA ILE A 25 1.69 3.39 -4.55
C ILE A 25 1.15 4.66 -5.24
N GLY A 26 0.18 4.49 -6.13
CA GLY A 26 -0.50 5.60 -6.79
C GLY A 26 -1.25 6.49 -5.78
N TYR A 27 -1.99 5.90 -4.85
CA TYR A 27 -2.67 6.63 -3.77
C TYR A 27 -1.68 7.38 -2.87
N TYR A 28 -0.57 6.76 -2.48
CA TYR A 28 0.51 7.43 -1.77
C TYR A 28 1.02 8.64 -2.54
N THR A 29 1.33 8.45 -3.83
CA THR A 29 1.84 9.52 -4.69
C THR A 29 0.86 10.68 -4.81
N ILE A 30 -0.41 10.42 -5.09
CA ILE A 30 -1.44 11.46 -5.22
C ILE A 30 -1.57 12.23 -3.91
N ASN A 31 -1.69 11.52 -2.78
CA ASN A 31 -1.98 12.15 -1.50
C ASN A 31 -0.81 12.95 -0.93
N THR A 32 0.42 12.48 -1.09
CA THR A 32 1.59 13.22 -0.60
C THR A 32 1.96 14.37 -1.53
N ILE A 33 2.06 14.11 -2.84
CA ILE A 33 2.56 15.09 -3.80
C ILE A 33 1.57 16.24 -4.02
N SER A 34 0.24 15.98 -4.10
CA SER A 34 -0.75 17.06 -4.25
C SER A 34 -0.76 18.02 -3.05
N ARG A 35 -0.55 17.49 -1.83
CA ARG A 35 -0.43 18.32 -0.62
C ARG A 35 0.83 19.17 -0.63
N ILE A 36 1.98 18.56 -0.95
CA ILE A 36 3.26 19.29 -1.06
C ILE A 36 3.15 20.40 -2.10
N ILE A 37 2.63 20.12 -3.30
CA ILE A 37 2.47 21.11 -4.37
C ILE A 37 1.60 22.28 -3.90
N ARG A 38 0.48 21.98 -3.23
CA ARG A 38 -0.47 22.98 -2.73
C ARG A 38 0.13 23.84 -1.62
N SER A 39 0.91 23.24 -0.71
CA SER A 39 1.52 23.92 0.43
C SER A 39 2.74 24.76 0.04
N HIS A 40 3.32 24.56 -1.15
CA HIS A 40 4.55 25.21 -1.61
C HIS A 40 4.36 25.85 -3.00
N PRO A 41 3.52 26.88 -3.13
CA PRO A 41 3.25 27.54 -4.43
C PRO A 41 4.49 28.28 -4.99
N GLU A 42 5.49 28.55 -4.16
CA GLU A 42 6.78 29.16 -4.54
C GLU A 42 7.72 28.19 -5.26
N VAL A 43 7.44 26.88 -5.23
CA VAL A 43 8.29 25.82 -5.81
C VAL A 43 7.77 25.42 -7.19
N ASP A 44 8.67 25.18 -8.15
CA ASP A 44 8.32 24.61 -9.46
C ASP A 44 8.40 23.08 -9.43
N PHE A 45 7.29 22.40 -9.74
CA PHE A 45 7.23 20.96 -9.82
C PHE A 45 7.22 20.50 -11.28
N LEU A 46 8.23 19.69 -11.65
CA LEU A 46 8.38 19.08 -12.97
C LEU A 46 7.88 17.63 -12.91
N LEU A 47 6.67 17.39 -13.42
CA LEU A 47 6.01 16.09 -13.31
C LEU A 47 6.30 15.24 -14.55
N LEU A 48 7.00 14.11 -14.35
CA LEU A 48 7.31 13.15 -15.41
C LEU A 48 6.18 12.12 -15.51
N CYS A 49 5.31 12.28 -16.50
CA CYS A 49 4.08 11.51 -16.66
C CYS A 49 4.17 10.49 -17.80
N ASP A 50 3.47 9.37 -17.68
CA ASP A 50 3.19 8.51 -18.86
C ASP A 50 2.21 9.25 -19.80
N LYS A 51 2.31 8.96 -21.10
CA LYS A 51 1.43 9.56 -22.12
C LYS A 51 -0.07 9.32 -21.89
N ASN A 52 -0.41 8.30 -21.09
CA ASN A 52 -1.80 7.96 -20.74
C ASN A 52 -2.27 8.67 -19.47
N PHE A 53 -1.41 9.50 -18.85
CA PHE A 53 -1.80 10.28 -17.68
C PHE A 53 -2.70 11.43 -18.12
N THR A 54 -3.99 11.31 -17.83
CA THR A 54 -5.03 12.29 -18.22
C THR A 54 -5.70 12.93 -17.02
N GLU A 55 -5.35 12.49 -15.80
CA GLU A 55 -6.01 12.91 -14.58
C GLU A 55 -5.54 14.27 -14.09
N SER A 56 -6.44 15.00 -13.44
CA SER A 56 -6.24 16.37 -12.95
C SER A 56 -5.64 16.43 -11.52
N TYR A 57 -5.10 15.32 -11.01
CA TYR A 57 -4.57 15.27 -9.63
C TYR A 57 -3.56 16.36 -9.30
N PHE A 58 -2.83 16.85 -10.30
CA PHE A 58 -1.75 17.82 -10.14
C PHE A 58 -1.92 19.05 -11.04
N ASP A 59 -3.14 19.50 -11.28
CA ASP A 59 -3.41 20.73 -12.03
C ASP A 59 -3.30 21.95 -11.10
N PHE A 60 -2.04 22.33 -10.82
CA PHE A 60 -1.71 23.49 -10.02
C PHE A 60 -0.85 24.47 -10.83
N PRO A 61 -0.90 25.80 -10.54
CA PRO A 61 -0.16 26.80 -11.32
C PRO A 61 1.36 26.64 -11.29
N ASN A 62 1.91 25.98 -10.27
CA ASN A 62 3.34 25.73 -10.07
C ASN A 62 3.78 24.34 -10.57
N THR A 63 3.00 23.71 -11.45
CA THR A 63 3.32 22.39 -12.04
C THR A 63 3.54 22.47 -13.54
N SER A 64 4.49 21.69 -14.04
CA SER A 64 4.70 21.47 -15.47
C SER A 64 4.75 19.98 -15.76
N LYS A 65 3.85 19.50 -16.64
CA LYS A 65 3.76 18.07 -17.01
C LYS A 65 4.65 17.78 -18.23
N TYR A 66 5.50 16.76 -18.11
CA TYR A 66 6.37 16.26 -19.16
C TYR A 66 6.02 14.80 -19.48
N TYR A 67 5.59 14.55 -20.70
CA TYR A 67 5.18 13.21 -21.12
C TYR A 67 6.35 12.40 -21.64
N ILE A 68 6.49 11.20 -21.09
CA ILE A 68 7.59 10.28 -21.38
C ILE A 68 7.25 9.40 -22.58
N PHE A 69 8.21 9.26 -23.47
CA PHE A 69 8.17 8.32 -24.58
C PHE A 69 9.49 7.54 -24.67
N PRO A 70 9.48 6.23 -24.99
CA PRO A 70 8.33 5.32 -25.18
C PRO A 70 7.67 4.90 -23.87
N ALA A 71 6.41 4.40 -23.96
CA ALA A 71 5.68 3.88 -22.80
C ALA A 71 6.42 2.71 -22.15
N LEU A 72 6.66 2.79 -20.85
CA LEU A 72 7.48 1.83 -20.10
C LEU A 72 6.67 0.56 -19.76
N ARG A 73 6.74 -0.46 -20.62
CA ARG A 73 6.02 -1.73 -20.42
C ARG A 73 6.93 -2.96 -20.31
N HIS A 74 8.25 -2.77 -20.44
CA HIS A 74 9.21 -3.87 -20.40
C HIS A 74 10.47 -3.44 -19.62
N PRO A 75 11.10 -4.34 -18.83
CA PRO A 75 12.30 -4.01 -18.05
C PRO A 75 13.45 -3.35 -18.83
N VAL A 76 13.66 -3.73 -20.08
CA VAL A 76 14.67 -3.08 -20.95
C VAL A 76 14.33 -1.61 -21.19
N LEU A 77 13.04 -1.28 -21.38
CA LEU A 77 12.61 0.11 -21.54
C LEU A 77 12.76 0.91 -20.24
N TYR A 78 12.66 0.26 -19.06
CA TYR A 78 12.96 0.91 -17.78
C TYR A 78 14.43 1.33 -17.72
N VAL A 79 15.35 0.43 -18.10
CA VAL A 79 16.79 0.74 -18.13
C VAL A 79 17.06 1.89 -19.10
N LEU A 80 16.55 1.79 -20.32
CA LEU A 80 16.72 2.84 -21.34
C LEU A 80 16.22 4.20 -20.84
N TYR A 81 15.03 4.21 -20.20
CA TYR A 81 14.47 5.43 -19.67
C TYR A 81 15.29 5.98 -18.49
N MET A 82 15.57 5.14 -17.49
CA MET A 82 16.23 5.57 -16.26
C MET A 82 17.70 5.96 -16.50
N GLU A 83 18.38 5.34 -17.49
CA GLU A 83 19.82 5.56 -17.71
C GLU A 83 20.14 6.45 -18.92
N LEU A 84 19.19 6.74 -19.80
CA LEU A 84 19.44 7.65 -20.93
C LEU A 84 18.48 8.86 -20.92
N ILE A 85 17.17 8.62 -20.89
CA ILE A 85 16.19 9.71 -21.05
C ILE A 85 16.12 10.57 -19.79
N LEU A 86 15.98 9.96 -18.62
CA LEU A 86 15.87 10.67 -17.36
C LEU A 86 17.11 11.52 -17.03
N PRO A 87 18.36 11.02 -17.15
CA PRO A 87 19.56 11.83 -16.94
C PRO A 87 19.64 13.04 -17.85
N PHE A 88 19.29 12.87 -19.14
CA PHE A 88 19.25 13.97 -20.09
C PHE A 88 18.20 15.02 -19.69
N PHE A 89 17.00 14.58 -19.29
CA PHE A 89 15.95 15.46 -18.79
C PHE A 89 16.42 16.24 -17.56
N LEU A 90 16.97 15.56 -16.56
CA LEU A 90 17.45 16.16 -15.31
C LEU A 90 18.60 17.15 -15.58
N LYS A 91 19.53 16.82 -16.48
CA LYS A 91 20.60 17.72 -16.89
C LYS A 91 20.09 18.98 -17.61
N LYS A 92 19.06 18.84 -18.46
CA LYS A 92 18.44 19.94 -19.21
C LYS A 92 17.67 20.89 -18.31
N HIS A 93 16.84 20.35 -17.42
CA HIS A 93 15.91 21.14 -16.59
C HIS A 93 16.49 21.54 -15.24
N LYS A 94 17.60 20.92 -14.81
CA LYS A 94 18.37 21.21 -13.60
C LYS A 94 17.49 21.33 -12.33
N PRO A 95 16.63 20.32 -12.02
CA PRO A 95 15.96 20.33 -10.74
C PRO A 95 16.97 20.19 -9.59
N ASP A 96 16.61 20.70 -8.42
CA ASP A 96 17.43 20.60 -7.21
C ASP A 96 17.39 19.18 -6.63
N VAL A 97 16.28 18.45 -6.86
CA VAL A 97 16.10 17.05 -6.46
C VAL A 97 15.12 16.34 -7.38
N PHE A 98 15.33 15.03 -7.57
CA PHE A 98 14.40 14.11 -8.22
C PHE A 98 13.78 13.15 -7.19
N LEU A 99 12.46 13.19 -7.07
CA LEU A 99 11.66 12.29 -6.23
C LEU A 99 11.03 11.19 -7.07
N SER A 100 11.21 9.94 -6.67
CA SER A 100 10.62 8.77 -7.33
C SER A 100 9.72 7.98 -6.37
N PRO A 101 8.41 8.22 -6.37
CA PRO A 101 7.47 7.55 -5.46
C PRO A 101 7.35 6.03 -5.66
N ASP A 102 7.84 5.49 -6.76
CA ASP A 102 7.84 4.06 -7.12
C ASP A 102 9.21 3.39 -6.97
N GLY A 103 10.20 4.09 -6.44
CA GLY A 103 11.50 3.53 -6.07
C GLY A 103 12.54 3.47 -7.19
N PHE A 104 12.21 3.83 -8.43
CA PHE A 104 13.15 3.78 -9.56
C PHE A 104 14.04 5.02 -9.63
N LEU A 105 15.33 4.82 -9.83
CA LEU A 105 16.32 5.90 -9.98
C LEU A 105 17.19 5.73 -11.21
N SER A 106 17.95 6.78 -11.54
CA SER A 106 19.07 6.70 -12.48
C SER A 106 20.38 6.48 -11.73
N LEU A 107 21.17 5.49 -12.15
CA LEU A 107 22.49 5.23 -11.58
C LEU A 107 23.55 6.24 -12.08
N ILE A 108 23.35 6.82 -13.26
CA ILE A 108 24.32 7.73 -13.88
C ILE A 108 24.02 9.22 -13.70
N SER A 109 22.80 9.57 -13.27
CA SER A 109 22.46 10.97 -13.02
C SER A 109 23.26 11.57 -11.86
N SER A 110 23.68 12.83 -12.03
CA SER A 110 24.31 13.64 -10.96
C SER A 110 23.29 14.46 -10.15
N CYS A 111 22.02 14.51 -10.57
CA CYS A 111 20.96 15.15 -9.81
C CYS A 111 20.73 14.39 -8.50
N PRO A 112 20.58 15.06 -7.34
CA PRO A 112 20.17 14.39 -6.11
C PRO A 112 18.86 13.65 -6.26
N GLN A 113 18.75 12.44 -5.70
CA GLN A 113 17.62 11.54 -5.94
C GLN A 113 17.10 10.88 -4.66
N ILE A 114 15.79 10.86 -4.52
CA ILE A 114 15.08 10.25 -3.38
C ILE A 114 14.06 9.22 -3.91
N PRO A 115 14.29 7.90 -3.76
CA PRO A 115 13.29 6.89 -4.02
C PRO A 115 12.38 6.69 -2.80
N VAL A 116 11.10 6.42 -3.03
CA VAL A 116 10.22 5.83 -2.02
C VAL A 116 10.19 4.32 -2.25
N ILE A 117 10.82 3.56 -1.37
CA ILE A 117 10.85 2.10 -1.41
C ILE A 117 9.79 1.59 -0.44
N HIS A 118 8.61 1.21 -0.95
CA HIS A 118 7.49 0.79 -0.11
C HIS A 118 7.76 -0.52 0.62
N ASP A 119 8.34 -1.49 -0.07
CA ASP A 119 8.87 -2.73 0.49
C ASP A 119 9.88 -3.38 -0.47
N ILE A 120 10.51 -4.46 -0.03
CA ILE A 120 11.42 -5.27 -0.83
C ILE A 120 10.97 -6.74 -0.88
N ASN A 121 9.65 -6.97 -0.99
CA ASN A 121 9.06 -8.30 -1.02
C ASN A 121 9.68 -9.23 -2.09
N PHE A 122 10.13 -8.66 -3.21
CA PHE A 122 10.78 -9.38 -4.31
C PHE A 122 12.13 -10.00 -3.93
N GLU A 123 12.76 -9.54 -2.85
CA GLU A 123 13.96 -10.17 -2.28
C GLU A 123 13.60 -11.41 -1.45
N HIS A 124 12.48 -11.34 -0.69
CA HIS A 124 12.01 -12.44 0.15
C HIS A 124 11.26 -13.51 -0.65
N TYR A 125 10.45 -13.09 -1.62
CA TYR A 125 9.59 -13.95 -2.45
C TYR A 125 9.91 -13.80 -3.95
N PRO A 126 11.17 -14.07 -4.38
CA PRO A 126 11.60 -13.83 -5.76
C PRO A 126 10.86 -14.69 -6.79
N LYS A 127 10.27 -15.82 -6.36
CA LYS A 127 9.49 -16.72 -7.23
C LYS A 127 8.14 -16.13 -7.62
N ASP A 128 7.63 -15.16 -6.87
CA ASP A 128 6.37 -14.48 -7.13
C ASP A 128 6.47 -13.51 -8.32
N LEU A 129 7.68 -13.25 -8.82
CA LEU A 129 7.92 -12.41 -9.98
C LEU A 129 8.32 -13.24 -11.21
N LYS A 130 7.86 -12.80 -12.39
CA LYS A 130 8.39 -13.31 -13.66
C LYS A 130 9.90 -13.10 -13.72
N LEU A 131 10.64 -14.08 -14.26
CA LEU A 131 12.10 -14.12 -14.22
C LEU A 131 12.77 -12.80 -14.64
N LYS A 132 12.30 -12.16 -15.72
CA LYS A 132 12.86 -10.89 -16.22
C LYS A 132 12.72 -9.75 -15.19
N ASN A 133 11.54 -9.63 -14.56
CA ASN A 133 11.29 -8.61 -13.53
C ASN A 133 12.12 -8.91 -12.27
N ARG A 134 12.18 -10.17 -11.86
CA ARG A 134 12.98 -10.62 -10.70
C ARG A 134 14.44 -10.24 -10.85
N LEU A 135 15.05 -10.53 -12.02
CA LEU A 135 16.46 -10.17 -12.30
C LEU A 135 16.65 -8.66 -12.28
N TYR A 136 15.72 -7.91 -12.89
CA TYR A 136 15.76 -6.46 -12.88
C TYR A 136 15.70 -5.88 -11.47
N TYR A 137 14.67 -6.23 -10.68
CA TYR A 137 14.49 -5.69 -9.33
C TYR A 137 15.68 -6.00 -8.43
N ARG A 138 16.12 -7.25 -8.37
CA ARG A 138 17.26 -7.66 -7.52
C ARG A 138 18.58 -7.03 -7.94
N PHE A 139 18.77 -6.77 -9.24
CA PHE A 139 19.99 -6.11 -9.72
C PHE A 139 19.98 -4.61 -9.45
N PHE A 140 18.87 -3.93 -9.72
CA PHE A 140 18.81 -2.47 -9.71
C PHE A 140 18.44 -1.88 -8.34
N PHE A 141 17.47 -2.42 -7.60
CA PHE A 141 16.99 -1.79 -6.36
C PHE A 141 18.05 -1.64 -5.30
N LYS A 142 18.91 -2.64 -5.11
CA LYS A 142 20.08 -2.51 -4.22
C LYS A 142 21.02 -1.37 -4.65
N ARG A 143 21.19 -1.17 -5.96
CA ARG A 143 22.01 -0.08 -6.51
C ARG A 143 21.33 1.27 -6.37
N PHE A 144 20.02 1.32 -6.59
CA PHE A 144 19.22 2.51 -6.35
C PHE A 144 19.29 2.94 -4.88
N ALA A 145 19.11 2.03 -3.94
CA ALA A 145 19.22 2.31 -2.52
C ALA A 145 20.60 2.85 -2.11
N ARG A 146 21.67 2.33 -2.72
CA ARG A 146 23.04 2.84 -2.50
C ARG A 146 23.28 4.20 -3.13
N LYS A 147 22.78 4.42 -4.35
CA LYS A 147 22.93 5.66 -5.10
C LYS A 147 22.12 6.81 -4.53
N ALA A 148 20.92 6.54 -3.99
CA ALA A 148 20.03 7.54 -3.44
C ALA A 148 20.73 8.47 -2.45
N ASP A 149 20.43 9.75 -2.46
CA ASP A 149 20.92 10.70 -1.45
C ASP A 149 20.23 10.49 -0.10
N ARG A 150 18.92 10.27 -0.13
CA ARG A 150 18.11 9.72 0.96
C ARG A 150 17.11 8.71 0.42
N ILE A 151 16.57 7.88 1.29
CA ILE A 151 15.51 6.90 0.95
C ILE A 151 14.31 7.23 1.82
N VAL A 152 13.12 7.14 1.24
CA VAL A 152 11.87 7.16 1.98
C VAL A 152 11.28 5.76 1.97
N THR A 153 10.72 5.33 3.09
CA THR A 153 9.95 4.09 3.19
C THR A 153 8.70 4.29 4.06
N VAL A 154 7.82 3.29 4.10
CA VAL A 154 6.46 3.47 4.64
C VAL A 154 6.24 2.87 6.02
N SER A 155 7.27 2.24 6.63
CA SER A 155 7.19 1.68 7.97
C SER A 155 8.57 1.49 8.60
N ALA A 156 8.65 1.35 9.93
CA ALA A 156 9.88 1.00 10.62
C ALA A 156 10.35 -0.41 10.24
N PHE A 157 9.40 -1.34 10.02
CA PHE A 157 9.71 -2.66 9.50
C PHE A 157 10.42 -2.57 8.14
N SER A 158 9.84 -1.86 7.16
CA SER A 158 10.44 -1.71 5.82
C SER A 158 11.80 -1.00 5.89
N LYS A 159 11.97 -0.02 6.77
CA LYS A 159 13.26 0.61 7.03
C LYS A 159 14.29 -0.42 7.49
N GLN A 160 13.96 -1.20 8.52
CA GLN A 160 14.88 -2.22 9.06
C GLN A 160 15.18 -3.30 8.03
N ASP A 161 14.20 -3.69 7.21
CA ASP A 161 14.36 -4.69 6.16
C ASP A 161 15.32 -4.19 5.06
N ILE A 162 15.17 -2.96 4.58
CA ILE A 162 16.10 -2.31 3.63
C ILE A 162 17.51 -2.21 4.21
N VAL A 163 17.65 -1.79 5.47
CA VAL A 163 18.94 -1.71 6.19
C VAL A 163 19.62 -3.08 6.22
N ASN A 164 18.89 -4.10 6.65
CA ASN A 164 19.42 -5.45 6.83
C ASN A 164 19.81 -6.10 5.50
N TRP A 165 18.97 -5.94 4.48
CA TRP A 165 19.16 -6.61 3.19
C TRP A 165 20.20 -5.92 2.31
N TYR A 166 20.13 -4.59 2.21
CA TYR A 166 21.02 -3.82 1.32
C TYR A 166 22.25 -3.27 2.01
N LYS A 167 22.35 -3.38 3.35
CA LYS A 167 23.43 -2.83 4.19
C LYS A 167 23.59 -1.33 3.97
N ILE A 168 22.47 -0.61 4.12
CA ILE A 168 22.37 0.85 4.02
C ILE A 168 22.42 1.45 5.43
N ASP A 169 23.04 2.63 5.58
CA ASP A 169 23.03 3.39 6.82
C ASP A 169 21.56 3.74 7.19
N PRO A 170 21.06 3.34 8.39
CA PRO A 170 19.71 3.67 8.82
C PRO A 170 19.41 5.16 8.87
N ASN A 171 20.42 6.02 9.03
CA ASN A 171 20.27 7.49 9.02
C ASN A 171 19.96 8.04 7.63
N LYS A 172 20.19 7.24 6.57
CA LYS A 172 19.85 7.58 5.20
C LYS A 172 18.37 7.36 4.87
N ILE A 173 17.62 6.70 5.77
CA ILE A 173 16.23 6.27 5.51
C ILE A 173 15.27 7.00 6.44
N ASP A 174 14.38 7.80 5.86
CA ASP A 174 13.27 8.43 6.55
C ASP A 174 11.99 7.59 6.38
N ILE A 175 11.15 7.56 7.42
CA ILE A 175 9.86 6.87 7.40
C ILE A 175 8.77 7.90 7.10
N VAL A 176 7.95 7.64 6.10
CA VAL A 176 6.78 8.45 5.74
C VAL A 176 5.60 7.50 5.57
N TYR A 177 4.77 7.40 6.59
CA TYR A 177 3.67 6.45 6.64
C TYR A 177 2.65 6.65 5.52
N ASN A 178 1.94 5.58 5.17
CA ASN A 178 0.67 5.70 4.45
C ASN A 178 -0.43 6.18 5.41
N SER A 179 -1.55 6.59 4.83
CA SER A 179 -2.77 6.89 5.56
C SER A 179 -3.98 6.29 4.81
N PHE A 180 -5.16 6.47 5.36
CA PHE A 180 -6.42 5.98 4.81
C PHE A 180 -7.08 7.00 3.89
N ASN A 181 -8.01 6.53 3.06
CA ASN A 181 -8.87 7.40 2.27
C ASN A 181 -9.98 7.97 3.16
N ALA A 182 -10.22 9.29 3.10
CA ALA A 182 -11.25 9.98 3.87
C ALA A 182 -12.68 9.51 3.57
N GLN A 183 -12.89 8.75 2.50
CA GLN A 183 -14.20 8.14 2.20
C GLN A 183 -14.60 7.04 3.18
N PHE A 184 -13.64 6.39 3.84
CA PHE A 184 -13.95 5.39 4.87
C PHE A 184 -14.50 6.08 6.12
N HIS A 185 -15.61 5.56 6.64
CA HIS A 185 -16.30 6.06 7.83
C HIS A 185 -17.19 4.96 8.42
N PRO A 186 -17.55 5.02 9.70
CA PRO A 186 -18.52 4.11 10.28
C PRO A 186 -19.87 4.22 9.58
N LEU A 187 -20.50 3.09 9.26
CA LEU A 187 -21.82 3.04 8.66
C LEU A 187 -22.90 2.96 9.75
N ASP A 188 -24.09 3.51 9.47
CA ASP A 188 -25.26 3.29 10.30
C ASP A 188 -25.83 1.87 10.11
N LYS A 189 -26.70 1.46 11.06
CA LYS A 189 -27.27 0.11 11.05
C LYS A 189 -28.08 -0.20 9.79
N VAL A 190 -28.82 0.77 9.26
CA VAL A 190 -29.66 0.58 8.06
C VAL A 190 -28.80 0.28 6.86
N THR A 191 -27.71 1.03 6.69
CA THR A 191 -26.73 0.83 5.63
C THR A 191 -26.02 -0.51 5.78
N ILE A 192 -25.58 -0.88 7.01
CA ILE A 192 -24.97 -2.19 7.30
C ILE A 192 -25.91 -3.34 6.90
N ASP A 193 -27.19 -3.25 7.28
CA ASP A 193 -28.19 -4.29 6.96
C ASP A 193 -28.41 -4.37 5.43
N ALA A 194 -28.46 -3.24 4.74
CA ALA A 194 -28.58 -3.21 3.28
C ALA A 194 -27.37 -3.84 2.57
N VAL A 195 -26.15 -3.53 3.04
CA VAL A 195 -24.89 -4.11 2.52
C VAL A 195 -24.87 -5.62 2.74
N ARG A 196 -25.22 -6.08 3.96
CA ARG A 196 -25.30 -7.52 4.27
C ARG A 196 -26.33 -8.23 3.42
N ASN A 197 -27.51 -7.63 3.22
CA ASN A 197 -28.55 -8.20 2.36
C ASN A 197 -28.02 -8.36 0.91
N LYS A 198 -27.35 -7.33 0.38
CA LYS A 198 -26.81 -7.36 -0.99
C LYS A 198 -25.74 -8.43 -1.18
N TRP A 199 -24.81 -8.57 -0.23
CA TRP A 199 -23.57 -9.32 -0.44
C TRP A 199 -23.50 -10.67 0.29
N SER A 200 -24.24 -10.85 1.40
CA SER A 200 -24.19 -12.05 2.24
C SER A 200 -25.57 -12.61 2.65
N ASN A 201 -26.64 -12.24 1.93
CA ASN A 201 -28.02 -12.63 2.26
C ASN A 201 -28.40 -12.31 3.73
N GLY A 202 -28.07 -11.11 4.19
CA GLY A 202 -28.34 -10.63 5.55
C GLY A 202 -27.39 -11.14 6.64
N LYS A 203 -26.43 -12.00 6.31
CA LYS A 203 -25.52 -12.61 7.28
C LYS A 203 -24.34 -11.70 7.60
N GLN A 204 -23.80 -11.82 8.83
CA GLN A 204 -22.50 -11.24 9.17
C GLN A 204 -21.39 -11.85 8.33
N TYR A 205 -20.31 -11.12 8.13
CA TYR A 205 -19.18 -11.63 7.36
C TYR A 205 -17.83 -11.09 7.85
N PHE A 206 -16.82 -11.92 7.74
CA PHE A 206 -15.42 -11.51 7.76
C PHE A 206 -15.04 -11.00 6.36
N PHE A 207 -14.24 -9.94 6.32
CA PHE A 207 -13.89 -9.30 5.07
C PHE A 207 -12.38 -9.33 4.83
N PHE A 208 -11.99 -9.61 3.60
CA PHE A 208 -10.64 -9.45 3.10
C PHE A 208 -10.65 -8.55 1.86
N VAL A 209 -9.66 -7.67 1.75
CA VAL A 209 -9.44 -6.83 0.56
C VAL A 209 -7.99 -6.86 0.12
N GLY A 210 -7.79 -7.02 -1.19
CA GLY A 210 -6.47 -6.99 -1.82
C GLY A 210 -6.38 -7.85 -3.07
N SER A 211 -5.27 -7.73 -3.82
CA SER A 211 -4.99 -8.67 -4.91
C SER A 211 -4.84 -10.08 -4.37
N MET A 212 -5.35 -11.07 -5.10
CA MET A 212 -5.28 -12.49 -4.71
C MET A 212 -3.87 -13.06 -4.93
N HIS A 213 -2.86 -12.40 -4.39
CA HIS A 213 -1.45 -12.78 -4.48
C HIS A 213 -1.08 -13.80 -3.38
N PRO A 214 -0.18 -14.79 -3.61
CA PRO A 214 0.19 -15.79 -2.61
C PRO A 214 0.60 -15.20 -1.24
N ARG A 215 1.35 -14.09 -1.23
CA ARG A 215 1.75 -13.40 0.00
C ARG A 215 0.58 -12.85 0.84
N LYS A 216 -0.61 -12.69 0.23
CA LYS A 216 -1.82 -12.25 0.95
C LYS A 216 -2.49 -13.38 1.73
N ASN A 217 -2.03 -14.62 1.55
CA ASN A 217 -2.33 -15.76 2.40
C ASN A 217 -3.80 -16.21 2.42
N ILE A 218 -4.52 -16.00 1.33
CA ILE A 218 -5.96 -16.27 1.24
C ILE A 218 -6.27 -17.76 1.42
N LYS A 219 -5.36 -18.64 0.99
CA LYS A 219 -5.53 -20.09 1.18
C LYS A 219 -5.69 -20.44 2.67
N ARG A 220 -4.77 -19.96 3.53
CA ARG A 220 -4.86 -20.20 4.97
C ARG A 220 -6.03 -19.49 5.61
N LEU A 221 -6.42 -18.32 5.12
CA LEU A 221 -7.61 -17.63 5.57
C LEU A 221 -8.87 -18.46 5.31
N ILE A 222 -8.99 -19.12 4.14
CA ILE A 222 -10.11 -20.03 3.83
C ILE A 222 -10.09 -21.26 4.75
N VAL A 223 -8.93 -21.87 4.98
CA VAL A 223 -8.81 -23.02 5.88
C VAL A 223 -9.19 -22.61 7.31
N ALA A 224 -8.70 -21.48 7.79
CA ALA A 224 -9.05 -20.95 9.11
C ALA A 224 -10.55 -20.65 9.24
N PHE A 225 -11.16 -20.09 8.19
CA PHE A 225 -12.60 -19.87 8.15
C PHE A 225 -13.39 -21.17 8.22
N ASN A 226 -12.95 -22.23 7.55
CA ASN A 226 -13.57 -23.56 7.66
C ASN A 226 -13.51 -24.11 9.09
N LEU A 227 -12.34 -23.96 9.75
CA LEU A 227 -12.17 -24.35 11.17
C LEU A 227 -13.10 -23.54 12.09
N PHE A 228 -13.17 -22.22 11.90
CA PHE A 228 -14.08 -21.35 12.63
C PHE A 228 -15.55 -21.80 12.46
N LYS A 229 -15.98 -22.06 11.22
CA LYS A 229 -17.35 -22.55 10.94
C LYS A 229 -17.64 -23.90 11.60
N GLN A 230 -16.68 -24.80 11.59
CA GLN A 230 -16.81 -26.13 12.22
C GLN A 230 -16.93 -26.03 13.74
N GLN A 231 -16.17 -25.13 14.36
CA GLN A 231 -16.16 -24.95 15.82
C GLN A 231 -17.39 -24.19 16.35
N THR A 232 -17.90 -23.23 15.58
CA THR A 232 -18.95 -22.32 16.06
C THR A 232 -20.34 -22.62 15.50
N HIS A 233 -20.44 -23.43 14.44
CA HIS A 233 -21.68 -23.63 13.66
C HIS A 233 -22.33 -22.32 13.20
N SER A 234 -21.55 -21.24 13.10
CA SER A 234 -22.04 -19.91 12.75
C SER A 234 -22.56 -19.88 11.30
N ASP A 235 -23.46 -18.96 10.99
CA ASP A 235 -23.96 -18.72 9.64
C ASP A 235 -23.12 -17.68 8.87
N CYS A 236 -22.09 -17.07 9.52
CA CYS A 236 -21.22 -16.07 8.93
C CYS A 236 -20.65 -16.47 7.57
N CYS A 237 -20.41 -15.45 6.73
CA CYS A 237 -19.73 -15.59 5.45
C CYS A 237 -18.27 -15.07 5.54
N LEU A 238 -17.47 -15.44 4.53
CA LEU A 238 -16.15 -14.84 4.25
C LEU A 238 -16.23 -14.17 2.88
N LEU A 239 -16.09 -12.84 2.85
CA LEU A 239 -16.08 -12.06 1.62
C LEU A 239 -14.65 -11.68 1.23
N LEU A 240 -14.28 -12.00 0.00
CA LEU A 240 -12.94 -11.81 -0.56
C LEU A 240 -13.01 -10.83 -1.73
N ALA A 241 -12.59 -9.58 -1.50
CA ALA A 241 -12.59 -8.54 -2.52
C ALA A 241 -11.20 -8.36 -3.15
N GLY A 242 -11.16 -8.37 -4.47
CA GLY A 242 -9.94 -8.12 -5.22
C GLY A 242 -9.83 -8.89 -6.52
N SER A 243 -8.81 -8.55 -7.32
CA SER A 243 -8.56 -9.18 -8.61
C SER A 243 -7.73 -10.45 -8.46
N ILE A 244 -8.11 -11.46 -9.23
CA ILE A 244 -7.34 -12.68 -9.44
C ILE A 244 -6.29 -12.38 -10.51
N LEU A 245 -5.03 -12.22 -10.12
CA LEU A 245 -3.95 -11.79 -11.03
C LEU A 245 -2.86 -12.86 -11.26
N TRP A 246 -2.94 -14.01 -10.58
CA TRP A 246 -1.85 -15.00 -10.51
C TRP A 246 -2.38 -16.40 -10.76
N ASP A 247 -1.47 -17.36 -11.04
CA ASP A 247 -1.83 -18.77 -11.08
C ASP A 247 -2.42 -19.19 -9.72
N GLN A 248 -3.65 -19.69 -9.73
CA GLN A 248 -4.47 -19.91 -8.54
C GLN A 248 -4.89 -21.37 -8.34
N SER A 249 -4.26 -22.28 -9.04
CA SER A 249 -4.60 -23.70 -8.95
C SER A 249 -4.69 -24.20 -7.49
N GLU A 250 -3.79 -23.75 -6.62
CA GLU A 250 -3.82 -24.09 -5.19
C GLU A 250 -4.94 -23.39 -4.42
N LEU A 251 -5.26 -22.14 -4.72
CA LEU A 251 -6.36 -21.41 -4.09
C LEU A 251 -7.70 -22.02 -4.51
N GLU A 252 -7.86 -22.31 -5.80
CA GLU A 252 -9.04 -22.97 -6.36
C GLU A 252 -9.25 -24.36 -5.74
N ASN A 253 -8.17 -25.11 -5.56
CA ASN A 253 -8.23 -26.41 -4.90
C ASN A 253 -8.74 -26.31 -3.47
N VAL A 254 -8.18 -25.39 -2.66
CA VAL A 254 -8.62 -25.15 -1.27
C VAL A 254 -10.08 -24.70 -1.23
N TYR A 255 -10.49 -23.80 -2.11
CA TYR A 255 -11.87 -23.33 -2.19
C TYR A 255 -12.83 -24.45 -2.61
N ASN A 256 -12.48 -25.23 -3.63
CA ASN A 256 -13.34 -26.30 -4.16
C ASN A 256 -13.54 -27.44 -3.15
N ASN A 257 -12.54 -27.72 -2.32
CA ASN A 257 -12.59 -28.75 -1.28
C ASN A 257 -13.17 -28.24 0.05
N SER A 258 -13.55 -26.94 0.13
CA SER A 258 -14.16 -26.38 1.34
C SER A 258 -15.57 -26.93 1.57
N SER A 259 -15.84 -27.45 2.76
CA SER A 259 -17.19 -27.85 3.20
C SER A 259 -18.14 -26.66 3.35
N TYR A 260 -17.61 -25.45 3.43
CA TYR A 260 -18.35 -24.20 3.58
C TYR A 260 -18.24 -23.29 2.36
N LYS A 261 -18.01 -23.87 1.18
CA LYS A 261 -17.82 -23.18 -0.08
C LYS A 261 -18.88 -22.11 -0.37
N THR A 262 -20.16 -22.42 -0.07
CA THR A 262 -21.29 -21.51 -0.28
C THR A 262 -21.27 -20.26 0.63
N ALA A 263 -20.51 -20.31 1.73
CA ALA A 263 -20.31 -19.17 2.62
C ALA A 263 -19.05 -18.34 2.30
N ILE A 264 -18.26 -18.75 1.28
CA ILE A 264 -17.07 -18.03 0.82
C ILE A 264 -17.43 -17.33 -0.49
N ILE A 265 -17.40 -16.00 -0.49
CA ILE A 265 -17.89 -15.17 -1.59
C ILE A 265 -16.73 -14.36 -2.16
N PHE A 266 -16.36 -14.60 -3.41
CA PHE A 266 -15.43 -13.78 -4.16
C PHE A 266 -16.21 -12.67 -4.85
N THR A 267 -16.02 -11.42 -4.41
CA THR A 267 -16.73 -10.26 -4.99
C THR A 267 -16.08 -9.77 -6.29
N GLY A 268 -14.86 -10.24 -6.60
CA GLY A 268 -14.05 -9.64 -7.65
C GLY A 268 -13.57 -8.22 -7.28
N ARG A 269 -13.17 -7.45 -8.27
CA ARG A 269 -12.80 -6.05 -8.07
C ARG A 269 -14.07 -5.22 -7.93
N VAL A 270 -14.21 -4.53 -6.82
CA VAL A 270 -15.32 -3.63 -6.51
C VAL A 270 -14.94 -2.17 -6.77
N SER A 271 -15.93 -1.28 -6.84
CA SER A 271 -15.72 0.16 -6.87
C SER A 271 -15.26 0.70 -5.51
N ASP A 272 -14.75 1.93 -5.47
CA ASP A 272 -14.28 2.52 -4.22
C ASP A 272 -15.44 2.73 -3.22
N SER A 273 -16.63 3.09 -3.70
CA SER A 273 -17.84 3.19 -2.87
C SER A 273 -18.29 1.83 -2.33
N GLU A 274 -18.31 0.79 -3.17
CA GLU A 274 -18.62 -0.57 -2.72
C GLU A 274 -17.59 -1.10 -1.72
N LEU A 275 -16.32 -0.68 -1.83
CA LEU A 275 -15.29 -1.06 -0.87
C LEU A 275 -15.54 -0.44 0.51
N VAL A 276 -15.94 0.84 0.56
CA VAL A 276 -16.35 1.51 1.81
C VAL A 276 -17.52 0.77 2.44
N ASP A 277 -18.55 0.44 1.65
CA ASP A 277 -19.72 -0.29 2.12
C ASP A 277 -19.36 -1.68 2.65
N LEU A 278 -18.61 -2.46 1.87
CA LEU A 278 -18.18 -3.82 2.23
C LEU A 278 -17.31 -3.85 3.48
N LEU A 279 -16.41 -2.90 3.64
CA LEU A 279 -15.59 -2.83 4.83
C LEU A 279 -16.40 -2.37 6.03
N GLY A 280 -17.22 -1.32 5.90
CA GLY A 280 -18.05 -0.81 7.00
C GLY A 280 -19.17 -1.77 7.45
N GLY A 281 -19.67 -2.65 6.56
CA GLY A 281 -20.66 -3.69 6.87
C GLY A 281 -20.09 -4.97 7.47
N ALA A 282 -18.76 -5.12 7.51
CA ALA A 282 -18.09 -6.32 7.99
C ALA A 282 -18.21 -6.52 9.51
N LEU A 283 -18.14 -7.77 9.95
CA LEU A 283 -17.96 -8.12 11.37
C LEU A 283 -16.51 -7.83 11.80
N ALA A 284 -15.55 -8.14 10.95
CA ALA A 284 -14.15 -7.77 11.10
C ALA A 284 -13.41 -7.81 9.76
N LEU A 285 -12.39 -6.99 9.62
CA LEU A 285 -11.35 -7.18 8.61
C LEU A 285 -10.49 -8.38 9.02
N SER A 286 -10.29 -9.34 8.11
CA SER A 286 -9.35 -10.47 8.27
C SER A 286 -8.20 -10.33 7.29
N PHE A 287 -7.14 -9.63 7.71
CA PHE A 287 -6.00 -9.29 6.88
C PHE A 287 -4.72 -9.95 7.42
N VAL A 288 -4.47 -11.18 6.96
CA VAL A 288 -3.40 -12.06 7.50
C VAL A 288 -2.29 -12.36 6.48
N PRO A 289 -1.69 -11.34 5.83
CA PRO A 289 -0.63 -11.55 4.87
C PRO A 289 0.63 -12.11 5.54
N ILE A 290 1.44 -12.84 4.77
CA ILE A 290 2.77 -13.28 5.22
C ILE A 290 3.85 -12.22 5.03
N PHE A 291 3.58 -11.23 4.19
CA PHE A 291 4.48 -10.09 3.98
C PHE A 291 3.74 -8.86 3.46
N GLU A 292 3.96 -7.71 4.12
CA GLU A 292 3.49 -6.37 3.71
C GLU A 292 4.47 -5.29 4.15
N GLY A 293 4.60 -4.25 3.32
CA GLY A 293 5.37 -3.06 3.66
C GLY A 293 4.66 -2.11 4.63
N PHE A 294 3.31 -2.12 4.66
CA PHE A 294 2.52 -1.27 5.55
C PHE A 294 1.22 -1.94 6.01
N GLY A 295 0.23 -2.15 5.13
CA GLY A 295 -1.07 -2.71 5.50
C GLY A 295 -2.18 -1.67 5.59
N VAL A 296 -2.34 -0.85 4.55
CA VAL A 296 -3.40 0.18 4.45
C VAL A 296 -4.79 -0.32 4.86
N PRO A 297 -5.24 -1.54 4.49
CA PRO A 297 -6.56 -2.04 4.89
C PRO A 297 -6.82 -2.02 6.41
N ILE A 298 -5.77 -2.14 7.24
CA ILE A 298 -5.89 -2.12 8.71
C ILE A 298 -6.40 -0.75 9.17
N ILE A 299 -5.78 0.33 8.70
CA ILE A 299 -6.18 1.69 9.10
C ILE A 299 -7.49 2.13 8.44
N GLU A 300 -7.84 1.59 7.27
CA GLU A 300 -9.14 1.78 6.62
C GLU A 300 -10.26 1.12 7.44
N ALA A 301 -10.02 -0.09 7.98
CA ALA A 301 -10.95 -0.76 8.88
C ALA A 301 -11.13 0.01 10.20
N MET A 302 -10.04 0.50 10.79
CA MET A 302 -10.10 1.36 11.98
C MET A 302 -10.89 2.64 11.71
N GLN A 303 -10.70 3.26 10.55
CA GLN A 303 -11.46 4.45 10.14
C GLN A 303 -12.95 4.14 9.94
N SER A 304 -13.27 2.93 9.48
CA SER A 304 -14.65 2.45 9.32
C SER A 304 -15.29 1.96 10.63
N GLY A 305 -14.58 2.00 11.75
CA GLY A 305 -15.09 1.47 13.03
C GLY A 305 -15.26 -0.04 13.04
N VAL A 306 -14.41 -0.79 12.33
CA VAL A 306 -14.49 -2.24 12.15
C VAL A 306 -13.31 -2.92 12.86
N PRO A 307 -13.56 -3.96 13.69
CA PRO A 307 -12.50 -4.74 14.32
C PRO A 307 -11.54 -5.34 13.31
N VAL A 308 -10.29 -5.52 13.72
CA VAL A 308 -9.23 -6.04 12.85
C VAL A 308 -8.63 -7.32 13.41
N ILE A 309 -8.48 -8.33 12.55
CA ILE A 309 -7.60 -9.49 12.73
C ILE A 309 -6.49 -9.35 11.71
N CYS A 310 -5.23 -9.29 12.15
CA CYS A 310 -4.09 -9.19 11.23
C CYS A 310 -2.89 -10.00 11.70
N SER A 311 -1.93 -10.19 10.79
CA SER A 311 -0.71 -10.94 11.09
C SER A 311 0.14 -10.28 12.17
N ASN A 312 0.85 -11.10 12.96
CA ASN A 312 1.83 -10.64 13.95
C ASN A 312 3.24 -10.43 13.35
N VAL A 313 3.36 -10.38 12.03
CA VAL A 313 4.64 -10.29 11.31
C VAL A 313 4.70 -9.02 10.45
N THR A 314 5.93 -8.66 10.04
CA THR A 314 6.24 -7.53 9.16
C THR A 314 5.76 -6.19 9.75
N SER A 315 5.12 -5.33 8.96
CA SER A 315 4.63 -4.03 9.42
C SER A 315 3.28 -4.08 10.15
N MET A 316 2.60 -5.24 10.17
CA MET A 316 1.25 -5.35 10.73
C MET A 316 1.18 -4.95 12.21
N PRO A 317 2.07 -5.44 13.12
CA PRO A 317 2.06 -5.03 14.52
C PRO A 317 2.29 -3.53 14.72
N GLU A 318 3.16 -2.92 13.91
CA GLU A 318 3.45 -1.48 13.93
C GLU A 318 2.21 -0.66 13.57
N VAL A 319 1.49 -1.06 12.52
CA VAL A 319 0.31 -0.36 12.03
C VAL A 319 -0.89 -0.60 12.93
N ALA A 320 -1.07 -1.84 13.39
CA ALA A 320 -2.21 -2.21 14.21
C ALA A 320 -2.11 -1.73 15.67
N GLY A 321 -0.91 -1.67 16.23
CA GLY A 321 -0.74 -1.43 17.67
C GLY A 321 -1.57 -2.42 18.48
N ASP A 322 -2.22 -1.93 19.53
CA ASP A 322 -3.12 -2.73 20.40
C ASP A 322 -4.56 -2.83 19.85
N ALA A 323 -4.82 -2.29 18.66
CA ALA A 323 -6.17 -2.16 18.12
C ALA A 323 -6.59 -3.32 17.21
N ALA A 324 -5.85 -4.43 17.22
CA ALA A 324 -6.18 -5.62 16.45
C ALA A 324 -5.87 -6.90 17.23
N LEU A 325 -6.52 -8.00 16.84
CA LEU A 325 -6.04 -9.34 17.20
C LEU A 325 -4.89 -9.72 16.28
N LEU A 326 -3.71 -9.83 16.84
CA LEU A 326 -2.50 -10.27 16.13
C LEU A 326 -2.43 -11.80 16.14
N VAL A 327 -2.27 -12.39 14.94
CA VAL A 327 -2.22 -13.84 14.75
C VAL A 327 -0.99 -14.26 13.96
N ASP A 328 -0.52 -15.49 14.18
CA ASP A 328 0.48 -16.11 13.30
C ASP A 328 -0.18 -16.44 11.94
N PRO A 329 0.25 -15.79 10.84
CA PRO A 329 -0.33 -16.02 9.52
C PRO A 329 -0.10 -17.44 8.99
N LEU A 330 0.80 -18.20 9.60
CA LEU A 330 1.08 -19.59 9.21
C LEU A 330 0.30 -20.61 10.05
N ASN A 331 -0.45 -20.17 11.07
CA ASN A 331 -1.23 -21.02 11.96
C ASN A 331 -2.74 -20.79 11.74
N GLU A 332 -3.39 -21.71 11.05
CA GLU A 332 -4.83 -21.63 10.73
C GLU A 332 -5.71 -21.70 11.98
N LEU A 333 -5.27 -22.39 13.04
CA LEU A 333 -6.01 -22.47 14.32
C LEU A 333 -5.96 -21.13 15.06
N ASP A 334 -4.85 -20.41 15.01
CA ASP A 334 -4.71 -19.09 15.62
C ASP A 334 -5.64 -18.07 14.93
N ILE A 335 -5.66 -18.10 13.58
CA ILE A 335 -6.57 -17.26 12.79
C ILE A 335 -8.04 -17.60 13.10
N ALA A 336 -8.40 -18.89 13.13
CA ALA A 336 -9.75 -19.34 13.44
C ALA A 336 -10.18 -18.96 14.86
N GLY A 337 -9.27 -19.09 15.84
CA GLY A 337 -9.50 -18.67 17.22
C GLY A 337 -9.76 -17.17 17.37
N ALA A 338 -9.04 -16.33 16.59
CA ALA A 338 -9.29 -14.89 16.54
C ALA A 338 -10.65 -14.58 15.90
N MET A 339 -11.04 -15.29 14.83
CA MET A 339 -12.39 -15.17 14.25
C MET A 339 -13.47 -15.53 15.27
N GLN A 340 -13.27 -16.63 16.02
CA GLN A 340 -14.21 -17.05 17.06
C GLN A 340 -14.33 -15.99 18.18
N LYS A 341 -13.21 -15.45 18.68
CA LYS A 341 -13.22 -14.37 19.70
C LYS A 341 -14.02 -13.16 19.23
N ILE A 342 -13.78 -12.70 18.01
CA ILE A 342 -14.56 -11.58 17.44
C ILE A 342 -16.04 -11.93 17.32
N TYR A 343 -16.38 -13.14 16.88
CA TYR A 343 -17.76 -13.55 16.68
C TYR A 343 -18.55 -13.63 17.99
N THR A 344 -17.92 -14.08 19.09
CA THR A 344 -18.60 -14.38 20.35
C THR A 344 -18.50 -13.26 21.40
N ASP A 345 -17.55 -12.32 21.26
CA ASP A 345 -17.25 -11.32 22.30
C ASP A 345 -17.48 -9.89 21.77
N MET A 346 -18.68 -9.37 22.01
CA MET A 346 -19.05 -7.99 21.63
C MET A 346 -18.27 -6.94 22.42
N ALA A 347 -17.88 -7.22 23.69
CA ALA A 347 -17.08 -6.30 24.48
C ALA A 347 -15.67 -6.14 23.88
N LEU A 348 -15.08 -7.24 23.42
CA LEU A 348 -13.82 -7.23 22.70
C LEU A 348 -13.93 -6.43 21.38
N GLN A 349 -15.00 -6.61 20.60
CA GLN A 349 -15.22 -5.81 19.38
C GLN A 349 -15.21 -4.31 19.70
N GLN A 350 -15.98 -3.88 20.70
CA GLN A 350 -16.06 -2.47 21.10
C GLN A 350 -14.71 -1.93 21.59
N LYS A 351 -13.97 -2.72 22.37
CA LYS A 351 -12.62 -2.36 22.82
C LYS A 351 -11.67 -2.15 21.63
N LEU A 352 -11.67 -3.06 20.66
CA LEU A 352 -10.80 -2.95 19.47
C LEU A 352 -11.16 -1.73 18.60
N ILE A 353 -12.46 -1.43 18.45
CA ILE A 353 -12.93 -0.23 17.74
C ILE A 353 -12.44 1.05 18.46
N GLN A 354 -12.57 1.12 19.79
CA GLN A 354 -12.10 2.28 20.57
C GLN A 354 -10.58 2.47 20.41
N LEU A 355 -9.80 1.39 20.54
CA LEU A 355 -8.35 1.43 20.33
C LEU A 355 -8.00 1.80 18.89
N GLY A 356 -8.77 1.31 17.89
CA GLY A 356 -8.61 1.66 16.49
C GLY A 356 -8.82 3.15 16.21
N ASN A 357 -9.80 3.76 16.87
CA ASN A 357 -10.03 5.21 16.78
C ASN A 357 -8.85 6.05 17.30
N ILE A 358 -8.11 5.53 18.30
CA ILE A 358 -6.89 6.18 18.79
C ILE A 358 -5.72 5.90 17.87
N GLN A 359 -5.53 4.66 17.44
CA GLN A 359 -4.37 4.23 16.64
C GLN A 359 -4.32 4.90 15.27
N LYS A 360 -5.47 5.03 14.58
CA LYS A 360 -5.55 5.66 13.25
C LYS A 360 -5.06 7.10 13.20
N GLU A 361 -5.18 7.85 14.32
CA GLU A 361 -4.74 9.26 14.40
C GLU A 361 -3.21 9.43 14.21
N LYS A 362 -2.44 8.35 14.35
CA LYS A 362 -1.01 8.35 14.05
C LYS A 362 -0.71 8.46 12.55
N PHE A 363 -1.70 8.20 11.70
CA PHE A 363 -1.56 8.10 10.26
C PHE A 363 -2.37 9.21 9.57
N SER A 364 -1.67 10.23 9.08
CA SER A 364 -2.27 11.38 8.41
C SER A 364 -1.51 11.68 7.12
N TRP A 365 -2.24 11.89 6.02
CA TRP A 365 -1.63 12.31 4.76
C TRP A 365 -0.97 13.68 4.85
N ASP A 366 -1.46 14.56 5.73
CA ASP A 366 -0.85 15.87 5.93
C ASP A 366 0.50 15.73 6.62
N ASN A 367 0.59 14.95 7.71
CA ASN A 367 1.86 14.63 8.36
C ASN A 367 2.82 13.90 7.41
N SER A 368 2.30 12.98 6.58
CA SER A 368 3.13 12.25 5.60
C SER A 368 3.70 13.19 4.54
N ALA A 369 2.90 14.15 4.06
CA ALA A 369 3.37 15.15 3.12
C ALA A 369 4.44 16.07 3.74
N ASP A 370 4.24 16.50 4.99
CA ASP A 370 5.21 17.32 5.71
C ASP A 370 6.53 16.57 5.95
N MET A 371 6.47 15.30 6.36
CA MET A 371 7.67 14.47 6.55
C MET A 371 8.43 14.25 5.23
N LEU A 372 7.71 14.00 4.14
CA LEU A 372 8.30 13.87 2.81
C LEU A 372 8.93 15.18 2.36
N TRP A 373 8.26 16.30 2.60
CA TRP A 373 8.81 17.65 2.35
C TRP A 373 10.09 17.88 3.12
N GLN A 374 10.12 17.58 4.41
CA GLN A 374 11.35 17.70 5.22
C GLN A 374 12.49 16.84 4.67
N THR A 375 12.20 15.64 4.15
CA THR A 375 13.21 14.81 3.50
C THR A 375 13.76 15.44 2.22
N LEU A 376 12.89 16.06 1.40
CA LEU A 376 13.30 16.82 0.20
C LEU A 376 14.23 17.96 0.58
N ILE A 377 13.85 18.78 1.55
CA ILE A 377 14.64 19.93 2.01
C ILE A 377 16.00 19.49 2.59
N LYS A 378 16.07 18.41 3.37
CA LYS A 378 17.35 17.85 3.87
C LYS A 378 18.34 17.57 2.75
N VAL A 379 17.88 17.07 1.60
CA VAL A 379 18.76 16.76 0.45
C VAL A 379 19.16 18.03 -0.31
N ILE A 380 18.25 18.98 -0.44
CA ILE A 380 18.48 20.23 -1.18
C ILE A 380 19.45 21.16 -0.43
N THR A 381 19.49 21.10 0.90
CA THR A 381 20.30 21.98 1.75
C THR A 381 21.66 21.38 2.13
N GLN A 382 21.95 20.14 1.77
CA GLN A 382 23.28 19.51 1.88
C GLN A 382 24.20 19.96 0.76
#